data_a8dec19a6290247046e2429a47f089a4
#
_entry.id   a8dec19a6290247046e2429a47f089a4
#
_cell.length_a   1.000
_cell.length_b   1.000
_cell.length_c   1.000
_cell.angle_alpha   90.00
_cell.angle_beta   90.00
_cell.angle_gamma   90.00
#
_symmetry.space_group_name_H-M   'P 1'
#
loop_
_entity.id
_entity.type
_entity.pdbx_description
1 polymer ?
#
loop_
_entity_poly.entity_id
_entity_poly.type
_entity_poly.pdbx_seq_one_letter_code
_entity_poly.pdbx_strand_id
1 'polypeptide(L)'
;DIEIAQEAKMKPIADIAASLGLADEDVIPYGRYKAKVNHRLIHKASKQGKLILVTAISPTPAGEGKTTTSVGLADAMNAIGKKTMLCLREPSLGPVFGIKGGAAGGGYAQVVPMEDINLHFTGDIHAIGTANNLLAAMIDNSIQQGNPLNIDPRRITWKRCMDMNDRQLRFIVDGLGGKVNGTPREDGFDITVASEIMAIFCLATSISDLKERLSKIVCAYTYDGKPVTAGDIGAAGAMTALLKDALDPNLVQTLENNPAIIHGGPFANIAHGCNSVMATKLSLSLADYVITEAGFGADLGAEKFLDIKCRYAGIAPSACVLVATLRALKSHGGVAKADLNTPNLEAVKKGAANLVRHIDNMKNGFGLPVVVAINAFPTDTAEEQAYVEQVCAEQGVPCVLSEVFAKGGEGGKALAEKVLDIMEDRPIQYTYPLEMPLKDKINAIATKIYRADGVNYSAAASKTLAELTELGYGDLPVCIAKTQYSFSDNAKLTGAPTGFTMEVREVRLAAGAGFVVVICGSIMTMPGLPKKPAAVGIDVDADGKITGLF
;
A
#
# COMPACT_ATOMS: atom_id res chain seq x y z
N ASP A 1 1.11 15.04 17.06
CA ASP A 1 0.14 14.90 15.96
C ASP A 1 -1.28 14.70 16.48
N ILE A 2 -1.48 13.81 17.47
CA ILE A 2 -2.82 13.56 18.00
C ILE A 2 -3.47 14.81 18.63
N GLU A 3 -2.72 15.65 19.29
CA GLU A 3 -3.23 16.89 19.89
C GLU A 3 -3.77 17.84 18.82
N ILE A 4 -3.04 17.99 17.71
CA ILE A 4 -3.48 18.79 16.56
C ILE A 4 -4.76 18.17 15.97
N ALA A 5 -4.82 16.85 15.81
CA ALA A 5 -5.99 16.16 15.30
C ALA A 5 -7.21 16.30 16.23
N GLN A 6 -7.01 16.25 17.55
CA GLN A 6 -8.07 16.40 18.55
C GLN A 6 -8.62 17.82 18.63
N GLU A 7 -7.82 18.82 18.29
CA GLU A 7 -8.21 20.24 18.23
C GLU A 7 -8.84 20.63 16.88
N ALA A 8 -8.92 19.71 15.93
CA ALA A 8 -9.43 19.98 14.60
C ALA A 8 -10.90 20.43 14.63
N LYS A 9 -11.20 21.44 13.82
CA LYS A 9 -12.57 21.95 13.61
C LYS A 9 -13.18 21.25 12.40
N MET A 10 -13.62 20.01 12.60
CA MET A 10 -14.23 19.22 11.54
C MET A 10 -15.62 19.74 11.17
N LYS A 11 -15.91 19.72 9.87
CA LYS A 11 -17.27 19.92 9.36
C LYS A 11 -18.03 18.59 9.44
N PRO A 12 -19.36 18.62 9.60
CA PRO A 12 -20.16 17.41 9.43
C PRO A 12 -19.87 16.76 8.08
N ILE A 13 -19.79 15.45 8.03
CA ILE A 13 -19.43 14.75 6.78
C ILE A 13 -20.44 15.00 5.66
N ALA A 14 -21.69 15.31 6.01
CA ALA A 14 -22.70 15.70 5.03
C ALA A 14 -22.31 16.97 4.25
N ASP A 15 -21.64 17.93 4.91
CA ASP A 15 -21.15 19.15 4.26
C ASP A 15 -20.00 18.87 3.30
N ILE A 16 -19.11 17.95 3.69
CA ILE A 16 -18.02 17.49 2.81
C ILE A 16 -18.58 16.78 1.57
N ALA A 17 -19.56 15.90 1.76
CA ALA A 17 -20.25 15.21 0.66
C ALA A 17 -20.94 16.21 -0.29
N ALA A 18 -21.63 17.20 0.28
CA ALA A 18 -22.30 18.25 -0.50
C ALA A 18 -21.32 19.07 -1.33
N SER A 19 -20.12 19.34 -0.80
CA SER A 19 -19.05 20.04 -1.54
C SER A 19 -18.59 19.29 -2.79
N LEU A 20 -18.79 17.98 -2.83
CA LEU A 20 -18.48 17.12 -3.98
C LEU A 20 -19.67 16.95 -4.94
N GLY A 21 -20.81 17.57 -4.64
CA GLY A 21 -22.03 17.40 -5.44
C GLY A 21 -22.70 16.05 -5.27
N LEU A 22 -22.42 15.32 -4.19
CA LEU A 22 -23.04 14.03 -3.91
C LEU A 22 -24.49 14.22 -3.40
N ALA A 23 -25.40 13.39 -3.90
CA ALA A 23 -26.77 13.32 -3.41
C ALA A 23 -26.82 12.55 -2.07
N ASP A 24 -27.84 12.80 -1.23
CA ASP A 24 -28.03 12.10 0.03
C ASP A 24 -28.09 10.57 -0.15
N GLU A 25 -28.70 10.11 -1.23
CA GLU A 25 -28.81 8.68 -1.56
C GLU A 25 -27.47 8.00 -1.89
N ASP A 26 -26.46 8.78 -2.25
CA ASP A 26 -25.13 8.28 -2.61
C ASP A 26 -24.17 8.17 -1.41
N VAL A 27 -24.63 8.57 -0.23
CA VAL A 27 -23.80 8.65 0.98
C VAL A 27 -24.48 7.97 2.15
N ILE A 28 -23.74 7.11 2.85
CA ILE A 28 -24.20 6.45 4.07
C ILE A 28 -23.34 6.95 5.23
N PRO A 29 -23.91 7.78 6.16
CA PRO A 29 -23.15 8.26 7.31
C PRO A 29 -22.76 7.14 8.27
N TYR A 30 -21.53 7.19 8.76
CA TYR A 30 -21.01 6.36 9.85
C TYR A 30 -20.66 7.29 11.02
N GLY A 31 -21.67 7.85 11.65
CA GLY A 31 -21.54 8.93 12.61
C GLY A 31 -21.46 10.28 11.91
N ARG A 32 -20.95 11.30 12.64
CA ARG A 32 -20.97 12.69 12.17
C ARG A 32 -19.87 13.03 11.16
N TYR A 33 -18.72 12.35 11.24
CA TYR A 33 -17.50 12.78 10.56
C TYR A 33 -16.93 11.76 9.58
N LYS A 34 -17.61 10.64 9.37
CA LYS A 34 -17.26 9.60 8.42
C LYS A 34 -18.47 9.19 7.60
N ALA A 35 -18.26 8.77 6.38
CA ALA A 35 -19.34 8.22 5.56
C ALA A 35 -18.77 7.25 4.53
N LYS A 36 -19.62 6.37 4.04
CA LYS A 36 -19.36 5.58 2.85
C LYS A 36 -20.03 6.23 1.64
N VAL A 37 -19.36 6.18 0.51
CA VAL A 37 -19.85 6.71 -0.76
C VAL A 37 -20.15 5.56 -1.70
N ASN A 38 -21.29 5.62 -2.38
CA ASN A 38 -21.75 4.59 -3.30
C ASN A 38 -20.72 4.37 -4.43
N HIS A 39 -20.08 3.21 -4.45
CA HIS A 39 -19.08 2.86 -5.45
C HIS A 39 -19.62 2.83 -6.88
N ARG A 40 -20.93 2.62 -7.07
CA ARG A 40 -21.56 2.56 -8.41
C ARG A 40 -21.47 3.87 -9.17
N LEU A 41 -21.16 4.97 -8.48
CA LEU A 41 -20.94 6.28 -9.12
C LEU A 41 -19.81 6.25 -10.15
N ILE A 42 -18.83 5.36 -10.03
CA ILE A 42 -17.75 5.22 -11.00
C ILE A 42 -18.26 4.86 -12.41
N HIS A 43 -19.41 4.21 -12.52
CA HIS A 43 -20.01 3.80 -13.79
C HIS A 43 -20.91 4.86 -14.41
N LYS A 44 -21.22 5.93 -13.67
CA LYS A 44 -22.10 7.02 -14.13
C LYS A 44 -21.33 8.26 -14.58
N ALA A 45 -20.04 8.31 -14.33
CA ALA A 45 -19.24 9.51 -14.55
C ALA A 45 -18.83 9.68 -16.01
N SER A 46 -19.04 10.89 -16.53
CA SER A 46 -18.53 11.32 -17.83
C SER A 46 -17.19 12.06 -17.72
N LYS A 47 -16.79 12.49 -16.51
CA LYS A 47 -15.59 13.29 -16.23
C LYS A 47 -14.47 12.41 -15.69
N GLN A 48 -13.25 12.67 -16.15
CA GLN A 48 -12.02 12.09 -15.63
C GLN A 48 -11.07 13.19 -15.18
N GLY A 49 -10.78 13.24 -13.89
CA GLY A 49 -9.73 14.10 -13.33
C GLY A 49 -8.33 13.61 -13.70
N LYS A 50 -7.33 14.39 -13.33
CA LYS A 50 -5.90 14.06 -13.51
C LYS A 50 -5.37 13.40 -12.25
N LEU A 51 -4.60 12.33 -12.42
CA LEU A 51 -4.04 11.55 -11.32
C LEU A 51 -2.60 11.98 -11.03
N ILE A 52 -2.30 12.20 -9.76
CA ILE A 52 -0.97 12.54 -9.25
C ILE A 52 -0.53 11.42 -8.31
N LEU A 53 0.58 10.77 -8.64
CA LEU A 53 1.18 9.75 -7.79
C LEU A 53 2.20 10.39 -6.86
N VAL A 54 2.04 10.17 -5.54
CA VAL A 54 3.05 10.52 -4.54
C VAL A 54 3.76 9.24 -4.11
N THR A 55 5.06 9.22 -4.27
CA THR A 55 5.94 8.13 -3.84
C THR A 55 7.15 8.71 -3.11
N ALA A 56 8.13 7.89 -2.76
CA ALA A 56 9.27 8.33 -1.99
C ALA A 56 10.55 7.57 -2.37
N ILE A 57 11.68 8.10 -1.95
CA ILE A 57 12.94 7.36 -1.96
C ILE A 57 12.89 6.21 -0.95
N SER A 58 13.91 5.35 -0.94
CA SER A 58 13.95 4.23 0.01
C SER A 58 13.80 4.74 1.45
N PRO A 59 12.80 4.22 2.20
CA PRO A 59 12.49 4.75 3.52
C PRO A 59 13.57 4.39 4.56
N THR A 60 13.52 5.13 5.66
CA THR A 60 14.22 4.82 6.90
C THR A 60 13.20 4.42 7.96
N PRO A 61 13.62 3.82 9.10
CA PRO A 61 12.69 3.49 10.18
C PRO A 61 11.89 4.68 10.73
N ALA A 62 12.38 5.90 10.55
CA ALA A 62 11.69 7.12 10.99
C ALA A 62 10.55 7.57 10.04
N GLY A 63 10.51 7.03 8.82
CA GLY A 63 9.60 7.45 7.76
C GLY A 63 10.04 8.75 7.08
N GLU A 64 9.51 9.02 5.87
CA GLU A 64 9.89 10.19 5.06
C GLU A 64 8.77 11.21 4.90
N GLY A 65 7.62 11.00 5.55
CA GLY A 65 6.50 11.93 5.48
C GLY A 65 5.79 11.94 4.14
N LYS A 66 5.71 10.81 3.47
CA LYS A 66 5.00 10.67 2.20
C LYS A 66 3.52 11.02 2.33
N THR A 67 2.82 10.48 3.33
CA THR A 67 1.41 10.78 3.58
C THR A 67 1.23 12.24 4.01
N THR A 68 2.10 12.78 4.84
CA THR A 68 2.12 14.19 5.21
C THR A 68 2.21 15.07 3.95
N THR A 69 3.12 14.75 3.04
CA THR A 69 3.27 15.47 1.77
C THR A 69 2.03 15.34 0.90
N SER A 70 1.44 14.16 0.81
CA SER A 70 0.22 13.92 0.02
C SER A 70 -0.95 14.76 0.53
N VAL A 71 -1.18 14.77 1.84
CA VAL A 71 -2.25 15.55 2.48
C VAL A 71 -2.01 17.05 2.27
N GLY A 72 -0.80 17.52 2.56
CA GLY A 72 -0.44 18.92 2.40
C GLY A 72 -0.54 19.40 0.95
N LEU A 73 -0.17 18.57 0.00
CA LEU A 73 -0.33 18.86 -1.44
C LEU A 73 -1.80 18.99 -1.82
N ALA A 74 -2.66 18.09 -1.34
CA ALA A 74 -4.10 18.18 -1.58
C ALA A 74 -4.70 19.47 -1.02
N ASP A 75 -4.32 19.84 0.19
CA ASP A 75 -4.75 21.10 0.80
C ASP A 75 -4.23 22.32 0.01
N ALA A 76 -2.97 22.28 -0.42
CA ALA A 76 -2.38 23.34 -1.24
C ALA A 76 -3.07 23.49 -2.60
N MET A 77 -3.37 22.38 -3.27
CA MET A 77 -4.09 22.37 -4.55
C MET A 77 -5.46 23.03 -4.40
N ASN A 78 -6.22 22.64 -3.38
CA ASN A 78 -7.52 23.26 -3.09
C ASN A 78 -7.37 24.74 -2.74
N ALA A 79 -6.34 25.12 -1.99
CA ALA A 79 -6.09 26.52 -1.60
C ALA A 79 -5.81 27.43 -2.80
N ILE A 80 -5.24 26.91 -3.87
CA ILE A 80 -5.01 27.66 -5.12
C ILE A 80 -6.16 27.51 -6.13
N GLY A 81 -7.31 27.01 -5.68
CA GLY A 81 -8.52 26.93 -6.49
C GLY A 81 -8.64 25.71 -7.40
N LYS A 82 -7.83 24.68 -7.18
CA LYS A 82 -7.87 23.42 -7.96
C LYS A 82 -8.64 22.37 -7.19
N LYS A 83 -9.81 21.99 -7.67
CA LYS A 83 -10.68 20.98 -7.04
C LYS A 83 -9.95 19.63 -6.98
N THR A 84 -9.51 19.25 -5.80
CA THR A 84 -8.63 18.10 -5.57
C THR A 84 -9.18 17.18 -4.49
N MET A 85 -9.13 15.87 -4.74
CA MET A 85 -9.39 14.83 -3.75
C MET A 85 -8.13 14.05 -3.46
N LEU A 86 -8.07 13.52 -2.24
CA LEU A 86 -6.97 12.71 -1.74
C LEU A 86 -7.44 11.27 -1.55
N CYS A 87 -6.65 10.29 -1.99
CA CYS A 87 -6.90 8.87 -1.78
C CYS A 87 -5.76 8.24 -1.01
N LEU A 88 -6.08 7.63 0.13
CA LEU A 88 -5.11 7.01 1.03
C LEU A 88 -5.50 5.56 1.35
N ARG A 89 -4.53 4.80 1.87
CA ARG A 89 -4.77 3.48 2.44
C ARG A 89 -5.33 3.60 3.85
N GLU A 90 -6.20 2.64 4.22
CA GLU A 90 -6.61 2.45 5.61
C GLU A 90 -5.45 1.81 6.39
N PRO A 91 -5.09 2.34 7.58
CA PRO A 91 -4.00 1.77 8.37
C PRO A 91 -4.38 0.43 9.01
N SER A 92 -3.42 -0.48 9.04
CA SER A 92 -3.51 -1.74 9.78
C SER A 92 -3.19 -1.49 11.27
N LEU A 93 -3.86 -2.22 12.15
CA LEU A 93 -3.62 -2.14 13.60
C LEU A 93 -2.21 -2.62 13.99
N GLY A 94 -1.61 -3.51 13.20
CA GLY A 94 -0.27 -4.01 13.46
C GLY A 94 0.77 -2.91 13.60
N PRO A 95 0.99 -2.04 12.60
CA PRO A 95 1.90 -0.90 12.71
C PRO A 95 1.48 0.11 13.78
N VAL A 96 0.20 0.39 13.93
CA VAL A 96 -0.31 1.36 14.92
C VAL A 96 0.10 0.96 16.33
N PHE A 97 0.00 -0.31 16.67
CA PHE A 97 0.35 -0.84 17.99
C PHE A 97 1.77 -1.39 18.06
N GLY A 98 2.44 -1.52 16.94
CA GLY A 98 3.81 -2.07 16.84
C GLY A 98 4.86 -1.01 16.71
N ILE A 99 5.11 -0.58 15.50
CA ILE A 99 6.09 0.46 15.17
C ILE A 99 5.30 1.70 14.78
N LYS A 100 5.58 2.83 15.38
CA LYS A 100 4.95 4.12 15.09
C LYS A 100 4.59 4.32 13.61
N GLY A 101 3.35 4.66 13.34
CA GLY A 101 2.94 5.09 12.00
C GLY A 101 1.52 4.72 11.64
N GLY A 102 0.57 5.57 12.02
CA GLY A 102 -0.73 5.62 11.37
C GLY A 102 -0.62 6.20 9.96
N ALA A 103 -1.66 6.03 9.15
CA ALA A 103 -1.70 6.52 7.78
C ALA A 103 -2.45 7.86 7.66
N ALA A 104 -2.51 8.65 8.73
CA ALA A 104 -3.28 9.90 8.78
C ALA A 104 -2.49 11.16 8.41
N GLY A 105 -1.18 11.05 8.17
CA GLY A 105 -0.30 12.21 7.98
C GLY A 105 0.31 12.70 9.29
N GLY A 106 0.78 13.93 9.33
CA GLY A 106 1.41 14.50 10.53
C GLY A 106 1.41 16.01 10.54
N GLY A 107 1.63 16.59 11.73
CA GLY A 107 1.61 18.03 11.92
C GLY A 107 0.29 18.64 11.49
N TYR A 108 0.35 19.70 10.70
CA TYR A 108 -0.81 20.39 10.14
C TYR A 108 -1.29 19.81 8.80
N ALA A 109 -0.73 18.71 8.36
CA ALA A 109 -1.14 17.97 7.17
C ALA A 109 -1.65 16.58 7.56
N GLN A 110 -2.89 16.52 8.04
CA GLN A 110 -3.54 15.29 8.52
C GLN A 110 -4.95 15.13 7.94
N VAL A 111 -5.37 13.87 7.83
CA VAL A 111 -6.79 13.50 7.64
C VAL A 111 -7.41 13.19 9.00
N VAL A 112 -8.65 13.57 9.16
CA VAL A 112 -9.39 13.43 10.42
C VAL A 112 -10.79 12.85 10.16
N PRO A 113 -11.40 12.11 11.12
CA PRO A 113 -10.98 11.89 12.52
C PRO A 113 -9.84 10.86 12.62
N MET A 114 -8.70 11.27 13.16
CA MET A 114 -7.48 10.46 13.20
C MET A 114 -7.63 9.19 14.05
N GLU A 115 -8.26 9.29 15.21
CA GLU A 115 -8.46 8.15 16.11
C GLU A 115 -9.29 7.05 15.45
N ASP A 116 -10.40 7.41 14.81
CA ASP A 116 -11.28 6.47 14.12
C ASP A 116 -10.54 5.79 12.96
N ILE A 117 -9.80 6.56 12.17
CA ILE A 117 -9.04 6.05 11.03
C ILE A 117 -8.00 5.04 11.48
N ASN A 118 -7.28 5.31 12.58
CA ASN A 118 -6.20 4.45 13.07
C ASN A 118 -6.65 3.26 13.92
N LEU A 119 -7.86 3.26 14.43
CA LEU A 119 -8.37 2.19 15.29
C LEU A 119 -9.48 1.38 14.60
N HIS A 120 -10.73 1.75 14.84
CA HIS A 120 -11.88 1.12 14.22
C HIS A 120 -12.58 2.13 13.33
N PHE A 121 -12.35 2.03 12.04
CA PHE A 121 -12.83 3.04 11.09
C PHE A 121 -14.30 2.81 10.74
N THR A 122 -14.56 1.95 9.74
CA THR A 122 -15.93 1.61 9.30
C THR A 122 -16.15 0.09 9.21
N GLY A 123 -15.15 -0.69 9.63
CA GLY A 123 -15.23 -2.14 9.69
C GLY A 123 -14.70 -2.89 8.48
N ASP A 124 -14.06 -2.20 7.52
CA ASP A 124 -13.57 -2.84 6.29
C ASP A 124 -12.53 -3.94 6.57
N ILE A 125 -11.54 -3.65 7.42
CA ILE A 125 -10.49 -4.61 7.77
C ILE A 125 -11.08 -5.82 8.50
N HIS A 126 -12.05 -5.59 9.40
CA HIS A 126 -12.77 -6.68 10.05
C HIS A 126 -13.51 -7.56 9.04
N ALA A 127 -14.22 -6.96 8.09
CA ALA A 127 -14.93 -7.68 7.04
C ALA A 127 -13.97 -8.54 6.19
N ILE A 128 -12.81 -7.98 5.83
CA ILE A 128 -11.77 -8.68 5.06
C ILE A 128 -11.23 -9.88 5.84
N GLY A 129 -10.89 -9.68 7.11
CA GLY A 129 -10.42 -10.76 7.98
C GLY A 129 -11.45 -11.85 8.16
N THR A 130 -12.71 -11.48 8.36
CA THR A 130 -13.81 -12.44 8.52
C THR A 130 -14.04 -13.26 7.24
N ALA A 131 -14.03 -12.62 6.07
CA ALA A 131 -14.15 -13.32 4.78
C ALA A 131 -13.00 -14.30 4.56
N ASN A 132 -11.78 -13.89 4.87
CA ASN A 132 -10.60 -14.75 4.78
C ASN A 132 -10.72 -15.99 5.67
N ASN A 133 -11.15 -15.81 6.91
CA ASN A 133 -11.24 -16.87 7.89
C ASN A 133 -12.46 -17.77 7.66
N LEU A 134 -13.53 -17.24 7.05
CA LEU A 134 -14.64 -18.07 6.58
C LEU A 134 -14.17 -19.09 5.55
N LEU A 135 -13.39 -18.66 4.55
CA LEU A 135 -12.84 -19.57 3.55
C LEU A 135 -11.95 -20.63 4.21
N ALA A 136 -11.06 -20.23 5.13
CA ALA A 136 -10.20 -21.15 5.87
C ALA A 136 -11.02 -22.20 6.63
N ALA A 137 -12.06 -21.78 7.35
CA ALA A 137 -12.95 -22.67 8.07
C ALA A 137 -13.69 -23.64 7.13
N MET A 138 -14.16 -23.15 5.99
CA MET A 138 -14.89 -23.97 5.02
C MET A 138 -13.99 -25.00 4.35
N ILE A 139 -12.71 -24.71 4.11
CA ILE A 139 -11.74 -25.67 3.58
C ILE A 139 -11.58 -26.84 4.56
N ASP A 140 -11.28 -26.55 5.82
CA ASP A 140 -11.09 -27.59 6.84
C ASP A 140 -12.39 -28.35 7.11
N ASN A 141 -13.52 -27.67 7.07
CA ASN A 141 -14.82 -28.31 7.21
C ASN A 141 -15.12 -29.28 6.04
N SER A 142 -14.76 -28.91 4.82
CA SER A 142 -14.92 -29.80 3.65
C SER A 142 -14.17 -31.11 3.84
N ILE A 143 -12.95 -31.06 4.38
CA ILE A 143 -12.17 -32.24 4.72
C ILE A 143 -12.84 -33.05 5.84
N GLN A 144 -13.28 -32.38 6.90
CA GLN A 144 -13.94 -33.01 8.05
C GLN A 144 -15.24 -33.76 7.66
N GLN A 145 -15.97 -33.24 6.69
CA GLN A 145 -17.25 -33.75 6.24
C GLN A 145 -17.11 -34.72 5.05
N GLY A 146 -16.02 -35.46 4.98
CA GLY A 146 -15.81 -36.52 4.00
C GLY A 146 -14.91 -36.16 2.82
N ASN A 147 -14.39 -34.96 2.76
CA ASN A 147 -13.43 -34.49 1.74
C ASN A 147 -13.90 -34.75 0.29
N PRO A 148 -15.09 -34.28 -0.10
CA PRO A 148 -15.63 -34.60 -1.43
C PRO A 148 -14.82 -34.01 -2.58
N LEU A 149 -14.00 -32.99 -2.33
CA LEU A 149 -13.12 -32.39 -3.33
C LEU A 149 -11.74 -33.04 -3.43
N ASN A 150 -11.49 -34.08 -2.65
CA ASN A 150 -10.22 -34.82 -2.65
C ASN A 150 -9.01 -33.92 -2.32
N ILE A 151 -9.16 -33.00 -1.39
CA ILE A 151 -8.11 -32.08 -0.99
C ILE A 151 -7.01 -32.82 -0.23
N ASP A 152 -5.74 -32.55 -0.61
CA ASP A 152 -4.59 -33.00 0.16
C ASP A 152 -4.37 -32.02 1.32
N PRO A 153 -4.55 -32.43 2.60
CA PRO A 153 -4.37 -31.54 3.75
C PRO A 153 -2.98 -30.92 3.87
N ARG A 154 -1.97 -31.53 3.22
CA ARG A 154 -0.61 -31.01 3.19
C ARG A 154 -0.39 -29.94 2.11
N ARG A 155 -1.39 -29.75 1.24
CA ARG A 155 -1.34 -28.80 0.12
C ARG A 155 -2.46 -27.76 0.19
N ILE A 156 -2.83 -27.35 1.40
CA ILE A 156 -3.69 -26.20 1.64
C ILE A 156 -2.80 -24.97 1.65
N THR A 157 -2.99 -24.07 0.68
CA THR A 157 -2.18 -22.86 0.53
C THR A 157 -2.82 -21.65 1.22
N TRP A 158 -4.07 -21.76 1.65
CA TRP A 158 -4.83 -20.70 2.29
C TRP A 158 -4.54 -20.68 3.78
N LYS A 159 -4.14 -19.51 4.29
CA LYS A 159 -3.89 -19.27 5.71
C LYS A 159 -5.04 -18.50 6.35
N ARG A 160 -5.12 -18.56 7.66
CA ARG A 160 -5.95 -17.65 8.44
C ARG A 160 -5.29 -16.28 8.49
N CYS A 161 -5.99 -15.26 8.97
CA CYS A 161 -5.40 -13.94 9.14
C CYS A 161 -5.88 -13.24 10.41
N MET A 162 -5.06 -12.29 10.85
CA MET A 162 -5.35 -11.42 11.99
C MET A 162 -4.69 -10.05 11.74
N ASP A 163 -5.40 -8.98 12.05
CA ASP A 163 -4.88 -7.63 11.85
C ASP A 163 -4.07 -7.16 13.07
N MET A 164 -2.99 -7.87 13.35
CA MET A 164 -2.05 -7.57 14.42
C MET A 164 -0.70 -8.21 14.11
N ASN A 165 0.39 -7.60 14.59
CA ASN A 165 1.72 -8.20 14.50
C ASN A 165 1.85 -9.27 15.58
N ASP A 166 1.90 -10.53 15.18
CA ASP A 166 1.99 -11.66 16.10
C ASP A 166 2.84 -12.80 15.51
N ARG A 167 4.14 -12.78 15.78
CA ARG A 167 5.07 -13.80 15.29
C ARG A 167 4.76 -15.21 15.81
N GLN A 168 4.03 -15.32 16.91
CA GLN A 168 3.68 -16.61 17.52
C GLN A 168 2.75 -17.43 16.60
N LEU A 169 2.01 -16.75 15.72
CA LEU A 169 1.04 -17.36 14.82
C LEU A 169 1.57 -17.69 13.41
N ARG A 170 2.85 -17.45 13.15
CA ARG A 170 3.42 -17.70 11.80
C ARG A 170 3.31 -19.15 11.38
N PHE A 171 3.60 -20.07 12.30
CA PHE A 171 3.53 -21.51 12.08
C PHE A 171 2.87 -22.15 13.28
N ILE A 172 1.73 -22.80 13.07
CA ILE A 172 0.95 -23.46 14.11
C ILE A 172 0.53 -24.83 13.66
N VAL A 173 0.07 -25.64 14.60
CA VAL A 173 -0.68 -26.86 14.32
C VAL A 173 -2.10 -26.62 14.80
N ASP A 174 -3.07 -26.75 13.91
CA ASP A 174 -4.49 -26.66 14.26
C ASP A 174 -5.19 -28.03 14.12
N GLY A 175 -6.49 -28.10 14.43
CA GLY A 175 -7.28 -29.33 14.37
C GLY A 175 -7.00 -30.33 15.48
N LEU A 176 -6.37 -29.88 16.59
CA LEU A 176 -6.08 -30.73 17.75
C LEU A 176 -7.35 -31.00 18.59
N GLY A 177 -7.31 -31.98 19.46
CA GLY A 177 -8.42 -32.32 20.36
C GLY A 177 -9.24 -33.53 19.90
N GLY A 178 -8.73 -34.32 18.98
CA GLY A 178 -9.36 -35.55 18.50
C GLY A 178 -10.20 -35.37 17.24
N LYS A 179 -10.66 -36.49 16.73
CA LYS A 179 -11.35 -36.60 15.43
C LYS A 179 -12.54 -35.64 15.28
N VAL A 180 -13.26 -35.34 16.35
CA VAL A 180 -14.44 -34.47 16.31
C VAL A 180 -14.07 -33.00 16.07
N ASN A 181 -12.83 -32.62 16.28
CA ASN A 181 -12.36 -31.23 16.16
C ASN A 181 -11.65 -30.95 14.82
N GLY A 182 -11.38 -31.97 14.03
CA GLY A 182 -10.76 -31.78 12.71
C GLY A 182 -9.59 -32.71 12.45
N THR A 183 -8.81 -32.38 11.43
CA THR A 183 -7.58 -33.08 11.06
C THR A 183 -6.39 -32.22 11.45
N PRO A 184 -5.51 -32.69 12.35
CA PRO A 184 -4.31 -31.93 12.70
C PRO A 184 -3.44 -31.67 11.47
N ARG A 185 -3.07 -30.42 11.26
CA ARG A 185 -2.20 -30.03 10.15
C ARG A 185 -1.40 -28.76 10.51
N GLU A 186 -0.32 -28.56 9.78
CA GLU A 186 0.39 -27.28 9.81
C GLU A 186 -0.48 -26.19 9.17
N ASP A 187 -0.55 -25.05 9.82
CA ASP A 187 -1.26 -23.86 9.37
C ASP A 187 -0.47 -22.62 9.81
N GLY A 188 -1.04 -21.45 9.65
CA GLY A 188 -0.47 -20.20 10.09
C GLY A 188 -1.43 -19.05 9.87
N PHE A 189 -1.00 -17.86 10.33
CA PHE A 189 -1.72 -16.61 10.13
C PHE A 189 -0.86 -15.63 9.34
N ASP A 190 -1.44 -14.99 8.33
CA ASP A 190 -0.90 -13.78 7.74
C ASP A 190 -1.55 -12.56 8.42
N ILE A 191 -0.89 -11.42 8.41
CA ILE A 191 -1.56 -10.18 8.79
C ILE A 191 -2.65 -9.87 7.73
N THR A 192 -3.79 -9.38 8.17
CA THR A 192 -4.97 -9.19 7.29
C THR A 192 -4.65 -8.38 6.03
N VAL A 193 -3.79 -7.37 6.15
CA VAL A 193 -3.36 -6.52 5.03
C VAL A 193 -2.41 -7.21 4.05
N ALA A 194 -1.92 -8.41 4.37
CA ALA A 194 -1.17 -9.28 3.45
C ALA A 194 -2.05 -10.33 2.77
N SER A 195 -3.31 -10.46 3.18
CA SER A 195 -4.22 -11.47 2.62
C SER A 195 -4.57 -11.19 1.16
N GLU A 196 -4.84 -12.25 0.42
CA GLU A 196 -5.35 -12.11 -0.95
C GLU A 196 -6.70 -11.39 -0.99
N ILE A 197 -7.53 -11.55 0.06
CA ILE A 197 -8.81 -10.84 0.17
C ILE A 197 -8.60 -9.32 0.13
N MET A 198 -7.61 -8.81 0.85
CA MET A 198 -7.28 -7.38 0.81
C MET A 198 -6.88 -6.95 -0.61
N ALA A 199 -6.07 -7.73 -1.30
CA ALA A 199 -5.65 -7.43 -2.67
C ALA A 199 -6.84 -7.46 -3.65
N ILE A 200 -7.70 -8.46 -3.56
CA ILE A 200 -8.92 -8.56 -4.35
C ILE A 200 -9.83 -7.35 -4.10
N PHE A 201 -10.06 -7.02 -2.86
CA PHE A 201 -10.84 -5.87 -2.43
C PHE A 201 -10.33 -4.57 -3.06
N CYS A 202 -9.03 -4.38 -3.11
CA CYS A 202 -8.40 -3.20 -3.69
C CYS A 202 -8.40 -3.17 -5.23
N LEU A 203 -8.58 -4.30 -5.89
CA LEU A 203 -8.60 -4.38 -7.37
C LEU A 203 -10.00 -4.51 -7.95
N ALA A 204 -11.00 -4.86 -7.15
CA ALA A 204 -12.38 -5.02 -7.60
C ALA A 204 -13.01 -3.70 -8.05
N THR A 205 -13.84 -3.77 -9.10
CA THR A 205 -14.52 -2.61 -9.70
C THR A 205 -16.03 -2.63 -9.54
N SER A 206 -16.58 -3.72 -8.99
CA SER A 206 -18.00 -3.90 -8.72
C SER A 206 -18.23 -5.07 -7.77
N ILE A 207 -19.45 -5.24 -7.26
CA ILE A 207 -19.80 -6.43 -6.45
C ILE A 207 -19.68 -7.70 -7.30
N SER A 208 -20.11 -7.66 -8.55
CA SER A 208 -20.00 -8.81 -9.47
C SER A 208 -18.54 -9.17 -9.74
N ASP A 209 -17.68 -8.20 -9.97
CA ASP A 209 -16.24 -8.40 -10.16
C ASP A 209 -15.60 -8.96 -8.88
N LEU A 210 -15.97 -8.43 -7.72
CA LEU A 210 -15.53 -8.93 -6.42
C LEU A 210 -15.86 -10.42 -6.27
N LYS A 211 -17.10 -10.81 -6.53
CA LYS A 211 -17.55 -12.20 -6.41
C LYS A 211 -16.82 -13.11 -7.40
N GLU A 212 -16.64 -12.68 -8.63
CA GLU A 212 -15.90 -13.42 -9.64
C GLU A 212 -14.45 -13.64 -9.21
N ARG A 213 -13.77 -12.60 -8.74
CA ARG A 213 -12.39 -12.69 -8.24
C ARG A 213 -12.27 -13.62 -7.04
N LEU A 214 -13.19 -13.50 -6.08
CA LEU A 214 -13.22 -14.39 -4.91
C LEU A 214 -13.40 -15.87 -5.34
N SER A 215 -14.25 -16.15 -6.31
CA SER A 215 -14.48 -17.51 -6.79
C SER A 215 -13.23 -18.14 -7.43
N LYS A 216 -12.32 -17.33 -7.96
CA LYS A 216 -11.08 -17.77 -8.62
C LYS A 216 -9.92 -18.06 -7.66
N ILE A 217 -10.04 -17.69 -6.38
CA ILE A 217 -8.99 -17.96 -5.40
C ILE A 217 -8.64 -19.44 -5.41
N VAL A 218 -7.37 -19.75 -5.62
CA VAL A 218 -6.83 -21.10 -5.45
C VAL A 218 -6.40 -21.25 -4.00
N CYS A 219 -7.07 -22.11 -3.25
CA CYS A 219 -6.88 -22.25 -1.80
C CYS A 219 -6.28 -23.57 -1.36
N ALA A 220 -6.27 -24.58 -2.24
CA ALA A 220 -5.72 -25.90 -1.97
C ALA A 220 -5.46 -26.65 -3.29
N TYR A 221 -4.85 -27.82 -3.17
CA TYR A 221 -4.67 -28.75 -4.29
C TYR A 221 -5.16 -30.13 -3.90
N THR A 222 -5.67 -30.87 -4.88
CA THR A 222 -6.08 -32.26 -4.70
C THR A 222 -4.85 -33.16 -4.56
N TYR A 223 -5.07 -34.42 -4.15
CA TYR A 223 -4.00 -35.44 -4.09
C TYR A 223 -3.33 -35.67 -5.44
N ASP A 224 -4.04 -35.48 -6.55
CA ASP A 224 -3.50 -35.57 -7.91
C ASP A 224 -3.04 -34.23 -8.50
N GLY A 225 -2.92 -33.19 -7.65
CA GLY A 225 -2.29 -31.89 -8.00
C GLY A 225 -3.17 -30.90 -8.74
N LYS A 226 -4.49 -31.07 -8.74
CA LYS A 226 -5.42 -30.12 -9.35
C LYS A 226 -5.74 -28.97 -8.38
N PRO A 227 -5.82 -27.73 -8.87
CA PRO A 227 -6.24 -26.61 -8.02
C PRO A 227 -7.67 -26.75 -7.51
N VAL A 228 -7.89 -26.37 -6.27
CA VAL A 228 -9.21 -26.23 -5.65
C VAL A 228 -9.44 -24.75 -5.39
N THR A 229 -10.56 -24.23 -5.88
CA THR A 229 -10.89 -22.82 -5.77
C THR A 229 -11.91 -22.55 -4.64
N ALA A 230 -12.00 -21.28 -4.22
CA ALA A 230 -13.06 -20.86 -3.31
C ALA A 230 -14.46 -21.06 -3.93
N GLY A 231 -14.55 -20.99 -5.27
CA GLY A 231 -15.76 -21.34 -6.01
C GLY A 231 -16.13 -22.83 -5.83
N ASP A 232 -15.16 -23.73 -5.90
CA ASP A 232 -15.35 -25.17 -5.67
C ASP A 232 -15.80 -25.45 -4.23
N ILE A 233 -15.27 -24.73 -3.25
CA ILE A 233 -15.67 -24.81 -1.84
C ILE A 233 -17.09 -24.27 -1.63
N GLY A 234 -17.55 -23.37 -2.50
CA GLY A 234 -18.86 -22.71 -2.36
C GLY A 234 -18.86 -21.50 -1.45
N ALA A 235 -17.69 -20.89 -1.22
CA ALA A 235 -17.54 -19.79 -0.25
C ALA A 235 -17.75 -18.39 -0.86
N ALA A 236 -17.62 -18.23 -2.17
CA ALA A 236 -17.56 -16.91 -2.82
C ALA A 236 -18.78 -16.03 -2.55
N GLY A 237 -19.99 -16.59 -2.53
CA GLY A 237 -21.21 -15.82 -2.26
C GLY A 237 -21.26 -15.27 -0.83
N ALA A 238 -20.95 -16.10 0.16
CA ALA A 238 -20.92 -15.67 1.56
C ALA A 238 -19.80 -14.64 1.83
N MET A 239 -18.63 -14.85 1.24
CA MET A 239 -17.52 -13.90 1.32
C MET A 239 -17.91 -12.55 0.73
N THR A 240 -18.59 -12.55 -0.41
CA THR A 240 -19.08 -11.33 -1.06
C THR A 240 -20.11 -10.61 -0.16
N ALA A 241 -21.00 -11.36 0.47
CA ALA A 241 -21.98 -10.79 1.41
C ALA A 241 -21.31 -10.10 2.60
N LEU A 242 -20.24 -10.68 3.14
CA LEU A 242 -19.44 -10.08 4.22
C LEU A 242 -18.74 -8.79 3.78
N LEU A 243 -18.36 -8.69 2.52
CA LEU A 243 -17.58 -7.56 1.97
C LEU A 243 -18.44 -6.49 1.29
N LYS A 244 -19.74 -6.73 1.15
CA LYS A 244 -20.64 -5.87 0.36
C LYS A 244 -20.58 -4.40 0.78
N ASP A 245 -20.78 -4.12 2.06
CA ASP A 245 -20.80 -2.75 2.56
C ASP A 245 -19.39 -2.14 2.64
N ALA A 246 -18.39 -2.99 2.89
CA ALA A 246 -16.99 -2.55 2.90
C ALA A 246 -16.53 -2.04 1.53
N LEU A 247 -17.12 -2.52 0.44
CA LEU A 247 -16.70 -2.15 -0.91
C LEU A 247 -16.93 -0.68 -1.25
N ASP A 248 -17.87 -0.01 -0.59
CA ASP A 248 -18.06 1.43 -0.73
C ASP A 248 -16.89 2.18 -0.08
N PRO A 249 -16.23 3.11 -0.79
CA PRO A 249 -15.13 3.88 -0.23
C PRO A 249 -15.52 4.80 0.93
N ASN A 250 -14.59 5.04 1.84
CA ASN A 250 -14.79 5.86 3.03
C ASN A 250 -14.42 7.30 2.79
N LEU A 251 -15.34 8.22 3.05
CA LEU A 251 -15.14 9.66 2.94
C LEU A 251 -14.82 10.24 4.31
N VAL A 252 -13.76 11.02 4.35
CA VAL A 252 -13.30 11.81 5.50
C VAL A 252 -12.82 13.18 5.00
N GLN A 253 -12.14 13.93 5.83
CA GLN A 253 -11.65 15.27 5.50
C GLN A 253 -10.25 15.52 6.00
N THR A 254 -9.55 16.47 5.40
CA THR A 254 -8.29 17.00 5.92
C THR A 254 -8.56 18.02 7.03
N LEU A 255 -7.52 18.42 7.76
CA LEU A 255 -7.62 19.52 8.75
C LEU A 255 -8.16 20.83 8.13
N GLU A 256 -7.94 21.04 6.84
CA GLU A 256 -8.44 22.22 6.11
C GLU A 256 -9.79 21.95 5.45
N ASN A 257 -10.49 20.89 5.86
CA ASN A 257 -11.84 20.52 5.43
C ASN A 257 -11.95 20.15 3.95
N ASN A 258 -10.89 19.65 3.36
CA ASN A 258 -10.91 19.12 1.99
C ASN A 258 -11.27 17.62 1.99
N PRO A 259 -11.95 17.13 0.96
CA PRO A 259 -12.40 15.74 0.92
C PRO A 259 -11.22 14.76 0.73
N ALA A 260 -11.27 13.66 1.46
CA ALA A 260 -10.34 12.56 1.34
C ALA A 260 -11.08 11.22 1.36
N ILE A 261 -10.62 10.29 0.55
CA ILE A 261 -11.12 8.92 0.51
C ILE A 261 -10.05 8.00 1.09
N ILE A 262 -10.45 7.15 2.03
CA ILE A 262 -9.58 6.13 2.62
C ILE A 262 -10.22 4.77 2.39
N HIS A 263 -9.55 3.87 1.66
CA HIS A 263 -10.16 2.61 1.28
C HIS A 263 -9.12 1.56 0.90
N GLY A 264 -9.10 0.44 1.64
CA GLY A 264 -8.14 -0.62 1.47
C GLY A 264 -6.74 -0.25 1.99
N GLY A 265 -5.93 -1.25 2.34
CA GLY A 265 -4.64 -0.99 2.97
C GLY A 265 -3.62 -2.11 2.82
N PRO A 266 -3.38 -2.68 1.61
CA PRO A 266 -2.36 -3.70 1.46
C PRO A 266 -0.96 -3.11 1.69
N PHE A 267 -0.05 -3.88 2.32
CA PHE A 267 1.33 -3.45 2.51
C PHE A 267 2.12 -3.54 1.19
N ALA A 268 3.01 -2.57 0.94
CA ALA A 268 3.79 -2.53 -0.30
C ALA A 268 5.00 -3.47 -0.29
N ASN A 269 5.47 -3.90 0.87
CA ASN A 269 6.61 -4.82 0.99
C ASN A 269 6.21 -6.30 0.99
N ILE A 270 4.93 -6.61 1.08
CA ILE A 270 4.40 -7.98 1.11
C ILE A 270 3.17 -8.18 0.21
N ALA A 271 2.59 -7.10 -0.31
CA ALA A 271 1.46 -7.07 -1.23
C ALA A 271 1.66 -5.92 -2.22
N HIS A 272 0.61 -5.48 -2.94
CA HIS A 272 0.79 -4.45 -3.97
C HIS A 272 0.79 -2.99 -3.47
N GLY A 273 0.39 -2.75 -2.21
CA GLY A 273 0.68 -1.49 -1.52
C GLY A 273 -0.07 -0.24 -1.95
N CYS A 274 -1.22 -0.39 -2.57
CA CYS A 274 -2.02 0.72 -3.08
C CYS A 274 -3.43 0.70 -2.51
N ASN A 275 -4.03 1.88 -2.31
CA ASN A 275 -5.46 1.96 -2.00
C ASN A 275 -6.29 1.40 -3.17
N SER A 276 -7.60 1.29 -2.96
CA SER A 276 -8.46 0.59 -3.93
C SER A 276 -8.58 1.32 -5.27
N VAL A 277 -8.74 0.56 -6.33
CA VAL A 277 -9.13 1.05 -7.66
C VAL A 277 -10.46 1.82 -7.56
N MET A 278 -11.38 1.31 -6.74
CA MET A 278 -12.69 1.92 -6.48
C MET A 278 -12.55 3.35 -5.95
N ALA A 279 -11.72 3.55 -4.92
CA ALA A 279 -11.45 4.87 -4.34
C ALA A 279 -10.85 5.83 -5.37
N THR A 280 -9.86 5.37 -6.13
CA THR A 280 -9.18 6.20 -7.12
C THR A 280 -10.12 6.59 -8.26
N LYS A 281 -10.88 5.64 -8.82
CA LYS A 281 -11.83 5.92 -9.90
C LYS A 281 -12.99 6.80 -9.45
N LEU A 282 -13.51 6.58 -8.25
CA LEU A 282 -14.54 7.44 -7.67
C LEU A 282 -14.05 8.89 -7.56
N SER A 283 -12.86 9.07 -7.02
CA SER A 283 -12.28 10.41 -6.86
C SER A 283 -12.00 11.09 -8.19
N LEU A 284 -11.50 10.35 -9.19
CA LEU A 284 -11.28 10.87 -10.54
C LEU A 284 -12.61 11.33 -11.21
N SER A 285 -13.73 10.72 -10.83
CA SER A 285 -15.05 11.11 -11.33
C SER A 285 -15.63 12.35 -10.62
N LEU A 286 -15.15 12.68 -9.43
CA LEU A 286 -15.69 13.75 -8.59
C LEU A 286 -14.82 15.01 -8.55
N ALA A 287 -13.54 14.91 -8.86
CA ALA A 287 -12.59 16.02 -8.76
C ALA A 287 -11.81 16.23 -10.07
N ASP A 288 -11.21 17.42 -10.20
CA ASP A 288 -10.34 17.74 -11.34
C ASP A 288 -8.95 17.11 -11.20
N TYR A 289 -8.51 16.95 -9.95
CA TYR A 289 -7.21 16.37 -9.60
C TYR A 289 -7.40 15.38 -8.47
N VAL A 290 -6.68 14.27 -8.54
CA VAL A 290 -6.67 13.25 -7.50
C VAL A 290 -5.23 12.94 -7.13
N ILE A 291 -4.94 13.05 -5.85
CA ILE A 291 -3.64 12.69 -5.29
C ILE A 291 -3.80 11.31 -4.65
N THR A 292 -2.98 10.38 -5.06
CA THR A 292 -2.90 9.04 -4.48
C THR A 292 -1.45 8.71 -4.19
N GLU A 293 -1.23 7.72 -3.34
CA GLU A 293 0.12 7.30 -3.00
C GLU A 293 0.31 5.79 -3.14
N ALA A 294 1.56 5.39 -3.24
CA ALA A 294 1.99 4.00 -3.21
C ALA A 294 2.91 3.80 -2.01
N GLY A 295 2.80 2.65 -1.35
CA GLY A 295 3.48 2.39 -0.08
C GLY A 295 5.01 2.31 -0.19
N PHE A 296 5.70 2.71 0.86
CA PHE A 296 7.16 2.69 0.98
C PHE A 296 7.87 3.45 -0.16
N GLY A 297 9.01 2.94 -0.63
CA GLY A 297 9.77 3.56 -1.70
C GLY A 297 9.24 3.25 -3.09
N ALA A 298 9.71 4.02 -4.07
CA ALA A 298 9.25 3.89 -5.45
C ALA A 298 9.62 2.54 -6.09
N ASP A 299 10.64 1.87 -5.60
CA ASP A 299 11.02 0.54 -6.04
C ASP A 299 10.01 -0.54 -5.69
N LEU A 300 9.24 -0.36 -4.62
CA LEU A 300 8.18 -1.26 -4.19
C LEU A 300 6.80 -0.74 -4.58
N GLY A 301 6.34 0.30 -3.90
CA GLY A 301 4.97 0.78 -4.06
C GLY A 301 4.68 1.35 -5.44
N ALA A 302 5.53 2.24 -5.95
CA ALA A 302 5.29 2.86 -7.25
C ALA A 302 5.38 1.85 -8.40
N GLU A 303 6.32 0.92 -8.37
CA GLU A 303 6.43 -0.14 -9.36
C GLU A 303 5.13 -0.95 -9.43
N LYS A 304 4.60 -1.38 -8.28
CA LYS A 304 3.36 -2.15 -8.21
C LYS A 304 2.13 -1.32 -8.55
N PHE A 305 2.12 -0.06 -8.18
CA PHE A 305 1.09 0.88 -8.59
C PHE A 305 0.97 0.94 -10.11
N LEU A 306 2.10 1.05 -10.79
CA LEU A 306 2.14 1.17 -12.26
C LEU A 306 1.96 -0.18 -12.94
N ASP A 307 2.74 -1.19 -12.56
CA ASP A 307 2.72 -2.50 -13.24
C ASP A 307 1.48 -3.35 -12.90
N ILE A 308 0.84 -3.14 -11.76
CA ILE A 308 -0.33 -3.92 -11.33
C ILE A 308 -1.60 -3.07 -11.33
N LYS A 309 -1.71 -2.07 -10.45
CA LYS A 309 -2.94 -1.29 -10.27
C LYS A 309 -3.32 -0.51 -11.54
N CYS A 310 -2.42 0.28 -12.09
CA CYS A 310 -2.69 1.08 -13.29
C CYS A 310 -2.98 0.20 -14.50
N ARG A 311 -2.26 -0.91 -14.62
CA ARG A 311 -2.45 -1.86 -15.70
C ARG A 311 -3.87 -2.45 -15.68
N TYR A 312 -4.34 -2.91 -14.51
CA TYR A 312 -5.68 -3.48 -14.37
C TYR A 312 -6.80 -2.45 -14.42
N ALA A 313 -6.56 -1.27 -13.87
CA ALA A 313 -7.58 -0.23 -13.79
C ALA A 313 -7.70 0.62 -15.07
N GLY A 314 -6.73 0.56 -15.95
CA GLY A 314 -6.70 1.40 -17.15
C GLY A 314 -6.52 2.87 -16.83
N ILE A 315 -5.73 3.20 -15.82
CA ILE A 315 -5.43 4.57 -15.37
C ILE A 315 -3.92 4.82 -15.46
N ALA A 316 -3.55 6.09 -15.54
CA ALA A 316 -2.15 6.50 -15.56
C ALA A 316 -1.98 7.83 -14.83
N PRO A 317 -0.91 8.01 -14.03
CA PRO A 317 -0.63 9.31 -13.43
C PRO A 317 -0.13 10.30 -14.48
N SER A 318 -0.54 11.55 -14.31
CA SER A 318 -0.09 12.68 -15.14
C SER A 318 1.14 13.38 -14.54
N ALA A 319 1.46 13.07 -13.30
CA ALA A 319 2.65 13.56 -12.59
C ALA A 319 3.02 12.60 -11.46
N CYS A 320 4.30 12.58 -11.14
CA CYS A 320 4.85 11.83 -10.01
C CYS A 320 5.59 12.79 -9.08
N VAL A 321 5.20 12.79 -7.81
CA VAL A 321 5.91 13.50 -6.74
C VAL A 321 6.77 12.50 -6.00
N LEU A 322 8.08 12.67 -6.06
CA LEU A 322 9.05 11.81 -5.39
C LEU A 322 9.52 12.53 -4.12
N VAL A 323 9.08 12.04 -2.97
CA VAL A 323 9.40 12.63 -1.66
C VAL A 323 10.80 12.17 -1.22
N ALA A 324 11.61 13.13 -0.79
CA ALA A 324 12.91 12.88 -0.19
C ALA A 324 13.04 13.68 1.11
N THR A 325 13.86 13.17 2.03
CA THR A 325 14.26 13.90 3.23
C THR A 325 15.77 13.93 3.32
N LEU A 326 16.34 14.98 3.87
CA LEU A 326 17.78 15.04 4.13
C LEU A 326 18.20 13.96 5.12
N ARG A 327 17.34 13.65 6.10
CA ARG A 327 17.57 12.56 7.06
C ARG A 327 17.72 11.21 6.36
N ALA A 328 16.82 10.90 5.42
CA ALA A 328 16.91 9.66 4.65
C ALA A 328 18.20 9.61 3.81
N LEU A 329 18.56 10.70 3.16
CA LEU A 329 19.81 10.77 2.38
C LEU A 329 21.04 10.60 3.25
N LYS A 330 21.07 11.20 4.44
CA LYS A 330 22.15 10.98 5.41
C LYS A 330 22.21 9.51 5.84
N SER A 331 21.08 8.88 6.12
CA SER A 331 21.00 7.46 6.46
C SER A 331 21.57 6.59 5.34
N HIS A 332 21.20 6.85 4.10
CA HIS A 332 21.74 6.17 2.93
C HIS A 332 23.24 6.47 2.71
N GLY A 333 23.72 7.58 3.23
CA GLY A 333 25.13 7.94 3.28
C GLY A 333 25.92 7.33 4.43
N GLY A 334 25.26 6.48 5.26
CA GLY A 334 25.92 5.74 6.33
C GLY A 334 25.83 6.36 7.73
N VAL A 335 25.04 7.42 7.92
CA VAL A 335 24.85 8.08 9.22
C VAL A 335 23.93 7.27 10.12
N ALA A 336 24.33 7.08 11.39
CA ALA A 336 23.51 6.39 12.38
C ALA A 336 22.25 7.19 12.74
N LYS A 337 21.18 6.48 13.13
CA LYS A 337 19.88 7.09 13.47
C LYS A 337 19.99 8.25 14.47
N ALA A 338 20.86 8.11 15.49
CA ALA A 338 21.04 9.13 16.53
C ALA A 338 21.62 10.45 15.99
N ASP A 339 22.31 10.43 14.85
CA ASP A 339 23.04 11.56 14.31
C ASP A 339 22.37 12.21 13.08
N LEU A 340 21.17 11.76 12.72
CA LEU A 340 20.46 12.22 11.51
C LEU A 340 20.06 13.70 11.56
N ASN A 341 19.93 14.28 12.75
CA ASN A 341 19.60 15.69 12.92
C ASN A 341 20.82 16.62 12.90
N THR A 342 22.02 16.06 12.83
CA THR A 342 23.27 16.83 12.75
C THR A 342 23.60 17.11 11.28
N PRO A 343 23.95 18.36 10.91
CA PRO A 343 24.35 18.68 9.55
C PRO A 343 25.52 17.80 9.07
N ASN A 344 25.37 17.21 7.88
CA ASN A 344 26.40 16.37 7.30
C ASN A 344 26.28 16.34 5.76
N LEU A 345 26.84 17.33 5.11
CA LEU A 345 26.77 17.46 3.65
C LEU A 345 27.43 16.27 2.91
N GLU A 346 28.53 15.74 3.43
CA GLU A 346 29.24 14.62 2.79
C GLU A 346 28.37 13.35 2.78
N ALA A 347 27.60 13.11 3.86
CA ALA A 347 26.67 11.99 3.92
C ALA A 347 25.51 12.18 2.94
N VAL A 348 24.98 13.42 2.80
CA VAL A 348 23.95 13.75 1.82
C VAL A 348 24.46 13.48 0.41
N LYS A 349 25.69 13.90 0.10
CA LYS A 349 26.32 13.63 -1.22
C LYS A 349 26.40 12.14 -1.50
N LYS A 350 26.83 11.35 -0.53
CA LYS A 350 26.95 9.91 -0.68
C LYS A 350 25.58 9.23 -0.83
N GLY A 351 24.60 9.66 -0.03
CA GLY A 351 23.24 9.09 -0.03
C GLY A 351 22.41 9.51 -1.23
N ALA A 352 22.77 10.59 -1.92
CA ALA A 352 22.04 11.11 -3.08
C ALA A 352 21.95 10.09 -4.23
N ALA A 353 22.82 9.08 -4.28
CA ALA A 353 22.74 8.00 -5.26
C ALA A 353 21.41 7.24 -5.17
N ASN A 354 20.82 7.10 -3.96
CA ASN A 354 19.50 6.51 -3.79
C ASN A 354 18.42 7.35 -4.51
N LEU A 355 18.44 8.65 -4.30
CA LEU A 355 17.52 9.58 -4.96
C LEU A 355 17.67 9.52 -6.49
N VAL A 356 18.89 9.56 -6.99
CA VAL A 356 19.17 9.52 -8.45
C VAL A 356 18.59 8.25 -9.08
N ARG A 357 18.75 7.10 -8.43
CA ARG A 357 18.21 5.83 -8.94
C ARG A 357 16.69 5.86 -8.99
N HIS A 358 16.03 6.37 -7.96
CA HIS A 358 14.57 6.51 -7.95
C HIS A 358 14.07 7.48 -9.02
N ILE A 359 14.76 8.61 -9.22
CA ILE A 359 14.45 9.55 -10.31
C ILE A 359 14.55 8.85 -11.66
N ASP A 360 15.62 8.12 -11.90
CA ASP A 360 15.84 7.42 -13.16
C ASP A 360 14.73 6.38 -13.41
N ASN A 361 14.37 5.61 -12.40
CA ASN A 361 13.29 4.63 -12.50
C ASN A 361 11.95 5.27 -12.88
N MET A 362 11.57 6.34 -12.22
CA MET A 362 10.28 7.00 -12.47
C MET A 362 10.26 7.77 -13.79
N LYS A 363 11.31 8.53 -14.07
CA LYS A 363 11.40 9.39 -15.25
C LYS A 363 11.71 8.61 -16.53
N ASN A 364 12.78 7.84 -16.51
CA ASN A 364 13.27 7.12 -17.69
C ASN A 364 12.70 5.70 -17.77
N GLY A 365 12.56 5.00 -16.65
CA GLY A 365 12.01 3.65 -16.61
C GLY A 365 10.53 3.60 -16.93
N PHE A 366 9.72 4.37 -16.22
CA PHE A 366 8.27 4.41 -16.41
C PHE A 366 7.79 5.55 -17.32
N GLY A 367 8.63 6.52 -17.62
CA GLY A 367 8.31 7.61 -18.53
C GLY A 367 7.40 8.68 -17.94
N LEU A 368 7.39 8.88 -16.62
CA LEU A 368 6.53 9.84 -15.94
C LEU A 368 7.17 11.23 -15.82
N PRO A 369 6.36 12.31 -15.86
CA PRO A 369 6.82 13.61 -15.38
C PRO A 369 7.08 13.54 -13.87
N VAL A 370 8.26 13.96 -13.42
CA VAL A 370 8.68 13.84 -12.02
C VAL A 370 9.05 15.20 -11.43
N VAL A 371 8.60 15.45 -10.22
CA VAL A 371 9.11 16.52 -9.35
C VAL A 371 9.55 15.90 -8.03
N VAL A 372 10.70 16.32 -7.53
CA VAL A 372 11.20 15.91 -6.21
C VAL A 372 10.70 16.92 -5.17
N ALA A 373 10.07 16.41 -4.12
CA ALA A 373 9.65 17.21 -2.97
C ALA A 373 10.58 16.92 -1.79
N ILE A 374 11.31 17.92 -1.32
CA ILE A 374 12.06 17.82 -0.08
C ILE A 374 11.08 18.07 1.06
N ASN A 375 10.80 17.06 1.86
CA ASN A 375 10.01 17.21 3.09
C ASN A 375 10.92 17.82 4.17
N ALA A 376 10.70 19.11 4.46
CA ALA A 376 11.60 19.89 5.29
C ALA A 376 11.49 19.55 6.78
N PHE A 377 12.64 19.48 7.43
CA PHE A 377 12.78 19.39 8.88
C PHE A 377 13.52 20.60 9.43
N PRO A 378 13.23 21.04 10.68
CA PRO A 378 13.88 22.22 11.25
C PRO A 378 15.41 22.15 11.32
N THR A 379 15.96 20.94 11.34
CA THR A 379 17.41 20.70 11.41
C THR A 379 18.10 20.69 10.05
N ASP A 380 17.35 20.82 8.97
CA ASP A 380 17.90 20.86 7.60
C ASP A 380 18.66 22.16 7.37
N THR A 381 19.81 22.08 6.70
CA THR A 381 20.58 23.25 6.34
C THR A 381 20.32 23.68 4.90
N ALA A 382 20.48 24.99 4.64
CA ALA A 382 20.34 25.53 3.29
C ALA A 382 21.36 24.92 2.32
N GLU A 383 22.56 24.63 2.79
CA GLU A 383 23.64 24.02 1.99
C GLU A 383 23.26 22.60 1.56
N GLU A 384 22.72 21.80 2.47
CA GLU A 384 22.25 20.44 2.18
C GLU A 384 21.09 20.45 1.18
N GLN A 385 20.13 21.33 1.38
CA GLN A 385 19.00 21.52 0.46
C GLN A 385 19.44 21.94 -0.94
N ALA A 386 20.36 22.91 -1.01
CA ALA A 386 20.91 23.38 -2.28
C ALA A 386 21.62 22.27 -3.07
N TYR A 387 22.33 21.39 -2.37
CA TYR A 387 22.96 20.24 -3.00
C TYR A 387 21.95 19.29 -3.63
N VAL A 388 20.86 18.98 -2.92
CA VAL A 388 19.79 18.12 -3.46
C VAL A 388 19.11 18.77 -4.67
N GLU A 389 18.87 20.07 -4.63
CA GLU A 389 18.34 20.82 -5.77
C GLU A 389 19.25 20.73 -6.99
N GLN A 390 20.56 20.84 -6.77
CA GLN A 390 21.56 20.68 -7.83
C GLN A 390 21.53 19.29 -8.43
N VAL A 391 21.49 18.24 -7.62
CA VAL A 391 21.40 16.85 -8.06
C VAL A 391 20.16 16.63 -8.92
N CYS A 392 19.01 17.14 -8.49
CA CYS A 392 17.76 17.05 -9.26
C CYS A 392 17.87 17.78 -10.60
N ALA A 393 18.46 18.97 -10.62
CA ALA A 393 18.69 19.72 -11.86
C ALA A 393 19.56 18.95 -12.84
N GLU A 394 20.62 18.29 -12.36
CA GLU A 394 21.48 17.42 -13.17
C GLU A 394 20.71 16.24 -13.77
N GLN A 395 19.68 15.75 -13.09
CA GLN A 395 18.79 14.69 -13.58
C GLN A 395 17.65 15.23 -14.45
N GLY A 396 17.58 16.54 -14.65
CA GLY A 396 16.55 17.17 -15.46
C GLY A 396 15.15 17.16 -14.82
N VAL A 397 15.07 17.17 -13.49
CA VAL A 397 13.82 17.23 -12.75
C VAL A 397 13.81 18.42 -11.80
N PRO A 398 12.65 19.10 -11.61
CA PRO A 398 12.53 20.16 -10.62
C PRO A 398 12.55 19.58 -9.21
N CYS A 399 12.99 20.39 -8.26
CA CYS A 399 13.03 20.07 -6.83
C CYS A 399 12.41 21.23 -6.07
N VAL A 400 11.44 20.95 -5.21
CA VAL A 400 10.70 21.94 -4.44
C VAL A 400 10.71 21.58 -2.96
N LEU A 401 10.94 22.58 -2.10
CA LEU A 401 10.84 22.42 -0.66
C LEU A 401 9.36 22.36 -0.25
N SER A 402 9.00 21.39 0.57
CA SER A 402 7.66 21.23 1.16
C SER A 402 7.72 21.46 2.66
N GLU A 403 6.92 22.40 3.15
CA GLU A 403 6.83 22.77 4.58
C GLU A 403 5.43 22.47 5.14
N VAL A 404 4.73 21.48 4.58
CA VAL A 404 3.34 21.19 4.93
C VAL A 404 3.17 20.68 6.37
N PHE A 405 4.18 20.03 6.93
CA PHE A 405 4.12 19.59 8.34
C PHE A 405 3.90 20.78 9.28
N ALA A 406 4.67 21.85 9.12
CA ALA A 406 4.60 23.02 9.97
C ALA A 406 3.50 24.01 9.57
N LYS A 407 3.16 24.11 8.28
CA LYS A 407 2.33 25.17 7.72
C LYS A 407 1.04 24.70 7.02
N GLY A 408 0.79 23.40 7.01
CA GLY A 408 -0.37 22.86 6.29
C GLY A 408 -0.30 23.15 4.78
N GLY A 409 -1.45 23.35 4.15
CA GLY A 409 -1.53 23.61 2.72
C GLY A 409 -0.73 24.82 2.24
N GLU A 410 -0.61 25.86 3.06
CA GLU A 410 0.20 27.04 2.74
C GLU A 410 1.66 26.67 2.45
N GLY A 411 2.20 25.71 3.20
CA GLY A 411 3.56 25.22 3.01
C GLY A 411 3.76 24.34 1.77
N GLY A 412 2.69 23.99 1.08
CA GLY A 412 2.72 23.14 -0.12
C GLY A 412 2.38 23.87 -1.44
N LYS A 413 2.12 25.17 -1.40
CA LYS A 413 1.69 25.91 -2.60
C LYS A 413 2.73 25.90 -3.72
N ALA A 414 4.00 26.07 -3.39
CA ALA A 414 5.08 26.00 -4.39
C ALA A 414 5.14 24.61 -5.06
N LEU A 415 4.97 23.55 -4.28
CA LEU A 415 4.91 22.18 -4.80
C LEU A 415 3.69 21.99 -5.68
N ALA A 416 2.51 22.46 -5.26
CA ALA A 416 1.28 22.37 -6.04
C ALA A 416 1.42 23.06 -7.41
N GLU A 417 1.98 24.26 -7.45
CA GLU A 417 2.24 24.99 -8.69
C GLU A 417 3.19 24.23 -9.61
N LYS A 418 4.25 23.64 -9.05
CA LYS A 418 5.21 22.86 -9.84
C LYS A 418 4.62 21.57 -10.37
N VAL A 419 3.78 20.90 -9.59
CA VAL A 419 3.07 19.69 -10.06
C VAL A 419 2.20 20.04 -11.25
N LEU A 420 1.43 21.13 -11.18
CA LEU A 420 0.60 21.60 -12.29
C LEU A 420 1.42 21.95 -13.53
N ASP A 421 2.60 22.53 -13.32
CA ASP A 421 3.51 22.96 -14.38
C ASP A 421 4.08 21.77 -15.17
N ILE A 422 4.45 20.68 -14.50
CA ILE A 422 5.06 19.51 -15.15
C ILE A 422 4.05 18.50 -15.68
N MET A 423 2.77 18.62 -15.33
CA MET A 423 1.75 17.63 -15.70
C MET A 423 1.69 17.39 -17.20
N GLU A 424 1.71 16.13 -17.58
CA GLU A 424 1.57 15.70 -18.97
C GLU A 424 0.99 14.29 -19.00
N ASP A 425 -0.02 14.09 -19.84
CA ASP A 425 -0.58 12.77 -20.06
C ASP A 425 0.36 11.97 -20.97
N ARG A 426 0.93 10.91 -20.43
CA ARG A 426 1.84 10.01 -21.13
C ARG A 426 1.43 8.56 -20.89
N PRO A 427 1.63 7.66 -21.88
CA PRO A 427 1.46 6.23 -21.64
C PRO A 427 2.54 5.74 -20.66
N ILE A 428 2.15 4.80 -19.78
CA ILE A 428 3.10 4.17 -18.86
C ILE A 428 4.01 3.21 -19.65
N GLN A 429 5.31 3.30 -19.43
CA GLN A 429 6.26 2.32 -19.91
C GLN A 429 6.35 1.21 -18.86
N TYR A 430 5.57 0.14 -19.06
CA TYR A 430 5.56 -0.99 -18.11
C TYR A 430 6.92 -1.70 -18.09
N THR A 431 7.27 -2.26 -16.93
CA THR A 431 8.56 -2.96 -16.74
C THR A 431 8.63 -4.22 -17.60
N TYR A 432 7.50 -4.84 -17.89
CA TYR A 432 7.41 -6.07 -18.67
C TYR A 432 6.05 -6.20 -19.36
N PRO A 433 5.97 -6.89 -20.51
CA PRO A 433 4.69 -7.32 -21.08
C PRO A 433 4.18 -8.55 -20.33
N LEU A 434 2.84 -8.71 -20.24
CA LEU A 434 2.22 -9.80 -19.48
C LEU A 434 2.51 -11.21 -20.05
N GLU A 435 2.69 -11.32 -21.34
CA GLU A 435 2.98 -12.59 -22.03
C GLU A 435 4.40 -13.12 -21.80
N MET A 436 5.28 -12.29 -21.23
CA MET A 436 6.65 -12.71 -20.86
C MET A 436 6.59 -13.84 -19.80
N PRO A 437 7.47 -14.85 -19.85
CA PRO A 437 7.54 -15.87 -18.80
C PRO A 437 7.73 -15.28 -17.39
N LEU A 438 7.20 -15.94 -16.37
CA LEU A 438 7.23 -15.45 -14.99
C LEU A 438 8.65 -15.11 -14.51
N LYS A 439 9.62 -16.00 -14.76
CA LYS A 439 11.02 -15.74 -14.38
C LYS A 439 11.60 -14.54 -15.09
N ASP A 440 11.23 -14.29 -16.33
CA ASP A 440 11.69 -13.13 -17.08
C ASP A 440 11.08 -11.83 -16.56
N LYS A 441 9.82 -11.85 -16.13
CA LYS A 441 9.16 -10.71 -15.45
C LYS A 441 9.88 -10.37 -14.14
N ILE A 442 10.16 -11.38 -13.33
CA ILE A 442 10.90 -11.22 -12.07
C ILE A 442 12.29 -10.62 -12.35
N ASN A 443 12.98 -11.16 -13.32
CA ASN A 443 14.29 -10.67 -13.72
C ASN A 443 14.25 -9.22 -14.25
N ALA A 444 13.21 -8.88 -15.00
CA ALA A 444 13.01 -7.52 -15.51
C ALA A 444 12.89 -6.50 -14.36
N ILE A 445 12.10 -6.79 -13.35
CA ILE A 445 11.98 -5.92 -12.16
C ILE A 445 13.32 -5.85 -11.43
N ALA A 446 13.92 -7.00 -11.16
CA ALA A 446 15.18 -7.07 -10.40
C ALA A 446 16.32 -6.29 -11.08
N THR A 447 16.47 -6.39 -12.40
CA THR A 447 17.54 -5.74 -13.13
C THR A 447 17.24 -4.29 -13.50
N LYS A 448 16.03 -3.98 -13.94
CA LYS A 448 15.65 -2.63 -14.38
C LYS A 448 15.35 -1.66 -13.22
N ILE A 449 14.71 -2.15 -12.18
CA ILE A 449 14.26 -1.32 -11.05
C ILE A 449 15.24 -1.40 -9.88
N TYR A 450 15.62 -2.61 -9.46
CA TYR A 450 16.49 -2.80 -8.29
C TYR A 450 17.97 -2.71 -8.66
N ARG A 451 18.33 -2.87 -9.92
CA ARG A 451 19.71 -2.90 -10.44
C ARG A 451 20.50 -4.09 -9.90
N ALA A 452 19.82 -5.21 -9.66
CA ALA A 452 20.45 -6.48 -9.35
C ALA A 452 21.19 -7.05 -10.58
N ASP A 453 22.19 -7.90 -10.35
CA ASP A 453 22.88 -8.62 -11.43
C ASP A 453 22.03 -9.76 -12.00
N GLY A 454 21.12 -10.29 -11.20
CA GLY A 454 20.23 -11.37 -11.57
C GLY A 454 19.41 -11.86 -10.40
N VAL A 455 18.78 -13.02 -10.58
CA VAL A 455 17.88 -13.63 -9.60
C VAL A 455 18.21 -15.11 -9.43
N ASN A 456 18.35 -15.53 -8.16
CA ASN A 456 18.46 -16.93 -7.79
C ASN A 456 17.11 -17.40 -7.23
N TYR A 457 16.79 -18.67 -7.44
CA TYR A 457 15.54 -19.26 -7.00
C TYR A 457 15.83 -20.46 -6.10
N SER A 458 15.10 -20.59 -5.00
CA SER A 458 15.06 -21.84 -4.24
C SER A 458 14.47 -22.94 -5.12
N ALA A 459 14.75 -24.20 -4.82
CA ALA A 459 14.15 -25.32 -5.51
C ALA A 459 12.62 -25.30 -5.46
N ALA A 460 12.06 -24.95 -4.29
CA ALA A 460 10.62 -24.81 -4.10
C ALA A 460 10.02 -23.69 -4.97
N ALA A 461 10.67 -22.53 -5.03
CA ALA A 461 10.23 -21.40 -5.84
C ALA A 461 10.23 -21.74 -7.34
N SER A 462 11.31 -22.34 -7.84
CA SER A 462 11.40 -22.78 -9.25
C SER A 462 10.30 -23.79 -9.59
N LYS A 463 10.04 -24.74 -8.71
CA LYS A 463 9.00 -25.74 -8.89
C LYS A 463 7.62 -25.08 -8.96
N THR A 464 7.31 -24.19 -8.05
CA THR A 464 6.04 -23.46 -8.04
C THR A 464 5.85 -22.63 -9.31
N LEU A 465 6.88 -21.90 -9.75
CA LEU A 465 6.80 -21.12 -11.00
C LEU A 465 6.51 -21.98 -12.23
N ALA A 466 7.14 -23.15 -12.31
CA ALA A 466 6.88 -24.11 -13.39
C ALA A 466 5.44 -24.66 -13.34
N GLU A 467 4.96 -25.03 -12.16
CA GLU A 467 3.58 -25.51 -11.96
C GLU A 467 2.55 -24.44 -12.34
N LEU A 468 2.76 -23.18 -11.93
CA LEU A 468 1.85 -22.09 -12.25
C LEU A 468 1.80 -21.79 -13.74
N THR A 469 2.92 -21.86 -14.43
CA THR A 469 2.98 -21.71 -15.88
C THR A 469 2.20 -22.83 -16.59
N GLU A 470 2.38 -24.06 -16.16
CA GLU A 470 1.68 -25.23 -16.71
C GLU A 470 0.16 -25.13 -16.48
N LEU A 471 -0.26 -24.60 -15.33
CA LEU A 471 -1.68 -24.42 -14.98
C LEU A 471 -2.34 -23.22 -15.69
N GLY A 472 -1.60 -22.43 -16.47
CA GLY A 472 -2.15 -21.31 -17.24
C GLY A 472 -2.05 -19.96 -16.57
N TYR A 473 -1.26 -19.80 -15.50
CA TYR A 473 -1.07 -18.53 -14.78
C TYR A 473 0.18 -17.74 -15.20
N GLY A 474 0.83 -18.17 -16.29
CA GLY A 474 2.08 -17.54 -16.76
C GLY A 474 1.95 -16.10 -17.23
N ASP A 475 0.76 -15.64 -17.57
CA ASP A 475 0.51 -14.28 -18.08
C ASP A 475 0.14 -13.27 -16.96
N LEU A 476 0.14 -13.71 -15.70
CA LEU A 476 -0.14 -12.80 -14.58
C LEU A 476 1.07 -11.89 -14.30
N PRO A 477 0.83 -10.64 -13.84
CA PRO A 477 1.91 -9.81 -13.32
C PRO A 477 2.51 -10.42 -12.04
N VAL A 478 3.70 -9.99 -11.69
CA VAL A 478 4.40 -10.44 -10.49
C VAL A 478 4.43 -9.34 -9.44
N CYS A 479 4.29 -9.72 -8.19
CA CYS A 479 4.27 -8.84 -7.03
C CYS A 479 5.43 -9.22 -6.10
N ILE A 480 6.50 -8.44 -6.13
CA ILE A 480 7.71 -8.73 -5.36
C ILE A 480 7.52 -8.32 -3.90
N ALA A 481 7.68 -9.28 -2.99
CA ALA A 481 7.72 -9.04 -1.55
C ALA A 481 9.18 -9.08 -1.09
N LYS A 482 9.66 -7.97 -0.55
CA LYS A 482 11.04 -7.82 -0.07
C LYS A 482 11.11 -6.75 1.02
N THR A 483 12.30 -6.54 1.60
CA THR A 483 12.51 -5.43 2.52
C THR A 483 12.21 -4.09 1.86
N GLN A 484 11.64 -3.17 2.61
CA GLN A 484 11.37 -1.80 2.18
C GLN A 484 12.60 -0.88 2.27
N TYR A 485 13.65 -1.29 2.99
CA TYR A 485 14.78 -0.43 3.33
C TYR A 485 15.93 -0.43 2.33
N SER A 486 15.84 -1.24 1.28
CA SER A 486 16.88 -1.36 0.26
C SER A 486 16.27 -1.67 -1.11
N PHE A 487 16.97 -1.30 -2.17
CA PHE A 487 16.67 -1.82 -3.51
C PHE A 487 16.86 -3.33 -3.58
N SER A 488 17.76 -3.88 -2.77
CA SER A 488 18.01 -5.33 -2.69
C SER A 488 17.01 -6.03 -1.75
N ASP A 489 17.24 -7.31 -1.53
CA ASP A 489 16.52 -8.10 -0.53
C ASP A 489 17.23 -8.15 0.83
N ASN A 490 18.29 -7.36 1.00
CA ASN A 490 19.05 -7.21 2.24
C ASN A 490 18.90 -5.78 2.78
N ALA A 491 18.18 -5.63 3.88
CA ALA A 491 17.89 -4.32 4.50
C ALA A 491 19.15 -3.53 4.89
N LYS A 492 20.30 -4.19 5.02
CA LYS A 492 21.57 -3.54 5.38
C LYS A 492 22.27 -2.85 4.19
N LEU A 493 21.89 -3.18 2.97
CA LEU A 493 22.47 -2.57 1.76
C LEU A 493 21.73 -1.27 1.44
N THR A 494 22.08 -0.20 2.13
CA THR A 494 21.50 1.13 1.94
C THR A 494 22.06 1.85 0.72
N GLY A 495 21.48 3.00 0.37
CA GLY A 495 21.94 3.80 -0.75
C GLY A 495 21.48 3.24 -2.10
N ALA A 496 22.42 3.08 -3.01
CA ALA A 496 22.18 2.52 -4.35
C ALA A 496 23.11 1.31 -4.57
N PRO A 497 22.79 0.15 -3.96
CA PRO A 497 23.66 -1.02 -4.03
C PRO A 497 23.76 -1.58 -5.43
N THR A 498 24.93 -2.15 -5.75
CA THR A 498 25.22 -2.86 -7.00
C THR A 498 25.91 -4.18 -6.69
N GLY A 499 26.03 -5.06 -7.68
CA GLY A 499 26.75 -6.32 -7.51
C GLY A 499 26.04 -7.32 -6.60
N PHE A 500 24.73 -7.21 -6.46
CA PHE A 500 23.94 -8.14 -5.67
C PHE A 500 22.99 -8.96 -6.54
N THR A 501 22.57 -10.11 -6.04
CA THR A 501 21.60 -11.00 -6.66
C THR A 501 20.39 -11.14 -5.77
N MET A 502 19.19 -11.06 -6.34
CA MET A 502 17.96 -11.28 -5.59
C MET A 502 17.75 -12.78 -5.30
N GLU A 503 17.34 -13.10 -4.09
CA GLU A 503 17.09 -14.47 -3.66
C GLU A 503 15.59 -14.72 -3.49
N VAL A 504 14.98 -15.41 -4.44
CA VAL A 504 13.57 -15.78 -4.37
C VAL A 504 13.44 -17.06 -3.53
N ARG A 505 12.81 -16.91 -2.37
CA ARG A 505 12.64 -17.98 -1.39
C ARG A 505 11.37 -18.80 -1.63
N GLU A 506 10.27 -18.12 -1.97
CA GLU A 506 8.94 -18.70 -2.05
C GLU A 506 8.13 -17.95 -3.10
N VAL A 507 7.21 -18.65 -3.74
CA VAL A 507 6.26 -18.08 -4.70
C VAL A 507 4.85 -18.51 -4.30
N ARG A 508 3.92 -17.56 -4.29
CA ARG A 508 2.51 -17.78 -3.95
C ARG A 508 1.60 -17.28 -5.07
N LEU A 509 0.62 -18.07 -5.45
CA LEU A 509 -0.39 -17.65 -6.41
C LEU A 509 -1.51 -16.88 -5.71
N ALA A 510 -1.84 -15.71 -6.21
CA ALA A 510 -3.01 -14.93 -5.83
C ALA A 510 -3.94 -14.81 -7.06
N ALA A 511 -4.58 -15.94 -7.43
CA ALA A 511 -5.35 -16.06 -8.67
C ALA A 511 -6.56 -15.13 -8.72
N GLY A 512 -7.20 -14.88 -7.59
CA GLY A 512 -8.33 -13.96 -7.50
C GLY A 512 -7.91 -12.50 -7.63
N ALA A 513 -6.79 -12.13 -7.02
CA ALA A 513 -6.18 -10.81 -7.21
C ALA A 513 -5.62 -10.65 -8.62
N GLY A 514 -5.16 -11.72 -9.22
CA GLY A 514 -4.60 -11.73 -10.55
C GLY A 514 -3.11 -11.37 -10.59
N PHE A 515 -2.34 -11.86 -9.63
CA PHE A 515 -0.88 -11.73 -9.65
C PHE A 515 -0.19 -12.89 -8.93
N VAL A 516 1.10 -13.00 -9.12
CA VAL A 516 1.96 -13.99 -8.47
C VAL A 516 2.85 -13.26 -7.46
N VAL A 517 2.77 -13.66 -6.19
CA VAL A 517 3.58 -13.09 -5.12
C VAL A 517 4.94 -13.79 -5.08
N VAL A 518 6.01 -13.02 -5.16
CA VAL A 518 7.39 -13.50 -5.20
C VAL A 518 8.11 -13.02 -3.94
N ILE A 519 8.38 -13.94 -3.01
CA ILE A 519 8.93 -13.60 -1.69
C ILE A 519 10.46 -13.72 -1.72
N CYS A 520 11.13 -12.60 -1.46
CA CYS A 520 12.57 -12.46 -1.49
C CYS A 520 13.15 -12.22 -0.08
N GLY A 521 14.31 -12.80 0.18
CA GLY A 521 15.02 -12.60 1.43
C GLY A 521 14.27 -13.13 2.65
N SER A 522 14.36 -12.41 3.76
CA SER A 522 13.80 -12.80 5.06
C SER A 522 12.44 -12.18 5.37
N ILE A 523 11.79 -11.53 4.40
CA ILE A 523 10.50 -10.89 4.62
C ILE A 523 9.43 -11.90 5.04
N MET A 524 8.58 -11.52 5.98
CA MET A 524 7.51 -12.37 6.51
C MET A 524 6.15 -11.69 6.33
N THR A 525 5.14 -12.49 6.04
CA THR A 525 3.75 -12.01 5.86
C THR A 525 2.97 -11.91 7.18
N MET A 526 3.62 -12.20 8.30
CA MET A 526 3.14 -11.91 9.65
C MET A 526 4.27 -11.21 10.41
N PRO A 527 4.29 -9.87 10.44
CA PRO A 527 5.31 -9.12 11.20
C PRO A 527 5.22 -9.41 12.69
N GLY A 528 6.34 -9.27 13.39
CA GLY A 528 6.37 -9.35 14.86
C GLY A 528 6.33 -7.98 15.50
N LEU A 529 5.90 -7.92 16.75
CA LEU A 529 6.03 -6.71 17.56
C LEU A 529 7.52 -6.41 17.85
N PRO A 530 7.92 -5.12 17.87
CA PRO A 530 9.29 -4.75 18.25
C PRO A 530 9.52 -4.94 19.75
N LYS A 531 10.76 -4.80 20.18
CA LYS A 531 11.14 -4.94 21.61
C LYS A 531 10.30 -4.03 22.52
N LYS A 532 10.03 -2.80 22.06
CA LYS A 532 9.13 -1.85 22.75
C LYS A 532 8.04 -1.44 21.78
N PRO A 533 6.89 -2.12 21.81
CA PRO A 533 5.77 -1.77 20.92
C PRO A 533 5.21 -0.38 21.23
N ALA A 534 4.68 0.29 20.21
CA ALA A 534 3.98 1.56 20.37
C ALA A 534 2.80 1.46 21.36
N ALA A 535 2.19 0.27 21.47
CA ALA A 535 1.11 -0.02 22.41
C ALA A 535 1.45 0.35 23.86
N VAL A 536 2.71 0.28 24.27
CA VAL A 536 3.14 0.64 25.63
C VAL A 536 2.90 2.11 25.95
N GLY A 537 2.95 2.98 24.95
CA GLY A 537 2.76 4.42 25.10
C GLY A 537 1.36 4.92 24.77
N ILE A 538 0.46 4.04 24.33
CA ILE A 538 -0.93 4.41 24.01
C ILE A 538 -1.79 4.22 25.25
N ASP A 539 -2.60 5.23 25.59
CA ASP A 539 -3.49 5.18 26.76
C ASP A 539 -4.77 5.95 26.48
N VAL A 540 -5.73 5.80 27.39
CA VAL A 540 -7.01 6.50 27.34
C VAL A 540 -7.39 6.95 28.74
N ASP A 541 -7.78 8.20 28.90
CA ASP A 541 -8.22 8.75 30.19
C ASP A 541 -9.69 8.42 30.50
N ALA A 542 -10.15 8.84 31.69
CA ALA A 542 -11.52 8.59 32.15
C ALA A 542 -12.59 9.22 31.27
N ASP A 543 -12.26 10.25 30.53
CA ASP A 543 -13.17 10.95 29.60
C ASP A 543 -13.13 10.36 28.18
N GLY A 544 -12.33 9.31 27.97
CA GLY A 544 -12.16 8.65 26.68
C GLY A 544 -11.16 9.34 25.74
N LYS A 545 -10.37 10.29 26.24
CA LYS A 545 -9.35 10.95 25.45
C LYS A 545 -8.12 10.05 25.31
N ILE A 546 -7.74 9.79 24.06
CA ILE A 546 -6.59 8.93 23.74
C ILE A 546 -5.31 9.76 23.71
N THR A 547 -4.22 9.16 24.22
CA THR A 547 -2.87 9.72 24.17
C THR A 547 -1.92 8.70 23.54
N GLY A 548 -0.82 9.17 22.96
CA GLY A 548 0.24 8.33 22.41
C GLY A 548 -0.04 7.71 21.04
N LEU A 549 -1.20 8.00 20.45
CA LEU A 549 -1.54 7.57 19.09
C LEU A 549 -1.00 8.58 18.06
N PHE A 550 -0.55 8.14 16.90
CA PHE A 550 -0.12 9.02 15.81
C PHE A 550 -0.52 8.55 14.45
#